data_ee010ea193bc6ce8a071700dc585f40c
#
_entry.id   ee010ea193bc6ce8a071700dc585f40c
#
_cell.length_a   1.000
_cell.length_b   1.000
_cell.length_c   1.000
_cell.angle_alpha   90.00
_cell.angle_beta   90.00
_cell.angle_gamma   90.00
#
_symmetry.space_group_name_H-M   'P 1'
#
loop_
_entity.id
_entity.type
_entity.pdbx_description
1 polymer ?
#
loop_
_entity_poly.entity_id
_entity_poly.type
_entity_poly.pdbx_seq_one_letter_code
_entity_poly.pdbx_strand_id
1 'polypeptide(L)' 'MTTTKTQLTYSIDRWDIKRNATEHVAEIDDLTVATATYRAACERWPDDSLTLKKGSRVIADSRRTRLV' A
#
# COMPACT_ATOMS: atom_id res chain seq x y z
N MET A 1 2.93 1.95 -25.08
CA MET A 1 2.23 1.83 -24.92
C MET A 1 1.63 1.75 -23.73
N THR A 2 1.40 1.29 -23.09
CA THR A 2 0.73 1.14 -21.98
C THR A 2 1.41 1.46 -20.82
N THR A 3 2.57 1.85 -20.84
CA THR A 3 3.23 2.06 -19.61
C THR A 3 2.75 3.22 -18.89
N THR A 4 2.05 4.08 -19.48
CA THR A 4 1.61 5.22 -18.74
C THR A 4 0.66 4.90 -17.66
N LYS A 5 0.05 3.75 -17.67
CA LYS A 5 -0.85 3.46 -16.64
C LYS A 5 -0.22 3.37 -15.32
N THR A 6 1.01 3.04 -15.25
CA THR A 6 1.64 2.85 -13.98
C THR A 6 1.65 4.08 -13.17
N GLN A 7 1.71 5.23 -13.78
CA GLN A 7 1.77 6.44 -13.00
C GLN A 7 0.46 6.79 -12.36
N LEU A 8 -0.63 6.29 -12.87
CA LEU A 8 -1.93 6.56 -12.32
C LEU A 8 -2.41 5.49 -11.39
N THR A 9 -1.58 4.50 -11.14
CA THR A 9 -1.99 3.36 -10.33
C THR A 9 -1.57 3.53 -8.89
N TYR A 10 -2.41 3.08 -8.00
CA TYR A 10 -2.10 3.07 -6.58
C TYR A 10 -1.57 1.68 -6.25
N SER A 11 -0.51 1.65 -5.45
CA SER A 11 0.06 0.35 -5.07
C SER A 11 0.09 0.21 -3.57
N ILE A 12 -0.07 -1.00 -3.10
CA ILE A 12 -0.04 -1.30 -1.68
C ILE A 12 1.08 -2.30 -1.46
N ASP A 13 2.02 -1.94 -0.60
CA ASP A 13 3.14 -2.78 -0.28
C ASP A 13 3.12 -3.12 1.19
N ARG A 14 3.60 -4.29 1.54
CA ARG A 14 3.66 -4.75 2.90
C ARG A 14 5.10 -5.08 3.27
N TRP A 15 5.55 -4.58 4.39
CA TRP A 15 6.84 -4.94 4.92
C TRP A 15 6.58 -6.07 5.88
N ASP A 16 6.99 -7.28 5.51
CA ASP A 16 6.79 -8.46 6.34
C ASP A 16 7.91 -8.49 7.35
N ILE A 17 7.58 -8.16 8.57
CA ILE A 17 8.57 -8.02 9.60
C ILE A 17 9.25 -9.33 9.94
N LYS A 18 8.57 -10.45 9.82
CA LYS A 18 9.19 -11.71 10.13
C LYS A 18 10.16 -12.14 9.08
N ARG A 19 9.88 -11.85 7.82
CA ARG A 19 10.76 -12.26 6.74
C ARG A 19 11.72 -11.15 6.35
N ASN A 20 11.53 -9.98 6.91
CA ASN A 20 12.38 -8.82 6.63
C ASN A 20 12.40 -8.55 5.13
N ALA A 21 11.26 -8.54 4.53
CA ALA A 21 11.13 -8.35 3.09
C ALA A 21 9.87 -7.58 2.75
N THR A 22 9.91 -6.86 1.64
CA THR A 22 8.77 -6.11 1.17
C THR A 22 8.04 -6.95 0.15
N GLU A 23 6.73 -7.00 0.26
CA GLU A 23 5.91 -7.71 -0.71
C GLU A 23 4.91 -6.77 -1.31
N HIS A 24 4.67 -6.90 -2.61
CA HIS A 24 3.69 -6.11 -3.29
C HIS A 24 2.34 -6.78 -3.11
N VAL A 25 1.42 -6.09 -2.50
CA VAL A 25 0.12 -6.66 -2.17
C VAL A 25 -0.88 -6.45 -3.29
N ALA A 26 -0.99 -5.27 -3.83
CA ALA A 26 -2.01 -4.96 -4.83
C ALA A 26 -1.68 -3.71 -5.62
N GLU A 27 -2.30 -3.61 -6.80
CA GLU A 27 -2.15 -2.44 -7.61
C GLU A 27 -3.53 -2.12 -8.15
N ILE A 28 -4.03 -0.94 -7.89
CA ILE A 28 -5.41 -0.58 -8.16
C ILE A 28 -5.50 0.79 -8.78
N ASP A 29 -6.36 0.95 -9.80
CA ASP A 29 -6.50 2.21 -10.47
C ASP A 29 -7.38 3.22 -9.77
N ASP A 30 -8.15 2.83 -8.81
CA ASP A 30 -9.16 3.69 -8.21
C ASP A 30 -8.82 3.97 -6.75
N LEU A 31 -8.81 5.23 -6.36
CA LEU A 31 -8.42 5.59 -5.01
C LEU A 31 -9.36 5.03 -3.94
N THR A 32 -10.64 5.02 -4.22
CA THR A 32 -11.61 4.52 -3.25
C THR A 32 -11.38 3.04 -2.99
N VAL A 33 -11.17 2.28 -4.05
CA VAL A 33 -10.93 0.85 -3.92
C VAL A 33 -9.56 0.62 -3.29
N ALA A 34 -8.58 1.43 -3.66
CA ALA A 34 -7.24 1.29 -3.10
C ALA A 34 -7.24 1.56 -1.61
N THR A 35 -8.00 2.55 -1.17
CA THR A 35 -8.08 2.88 0.24
C THR A 35 -8.75 1.74 1.02
N ALA A 36 -9.81 1.18 0.45
CA ALA A 36 -10.49 0.06 1.09
C ALA A 36 -9.56 -1.15 1.17
N THR A 37 -8.80 -1.39 0.12
CA THR A 37 -7.87 -2.51 0.10
C THR A 37 -6.76 -2.29 1.12
N TYR A 38 -6.28 -1.06 1.22
CA TYR A 38 -5.23 -0.72 2.18
C TYR A 38 -5.74 -0.98 3.61
N ARG A 39 -6.98 -0.59 3.91
CA ARG A 39 -7.50 -0.81 5.23
C ARG A 39 -7.64 -2.30 5.50
N ALA A 40 -8.11 -3.06 4.53
CA ALA A 40 -8.24 -4.49 4.69
C ALA A 40 -6.87 -5.13 4.93
N ALA A 41 -5.85 -4.63 4.23
CA ALA A 41 -4.51 -5.16 4.40
C ALA A 41 -3.98 -4.85 5.80
N CYS A 42 -4.27 -3.68 6.32
CA CYS A 42 -3.83 -3.32 7.67
C CYS A 42 -4.48 -4.24 8.70
N GLU A 43 -5.71 -4.62 8.47
CA GLU A 43 -6.38 -5.52 9.40
C GLU A 43 -5.88 -6.95 9.24
N ARG A 44 -5.51 -7.33 8.03
CA ARG A 44 -5.04 -8.67 7.78
C ARG A 44 -3.66 -8.88 8.36
N TRP A 45 -2.81 -7.87 8.30
CA TRP A 45 -1.44 -7.98 8.80
C TRP A 45 -1.15 -6.85 9.79
N PRO A 46 -1.74 -6.92 10.98
CA PRO A 46 -1.62 -5.82 11.94
C PRO A 46 -0.20 -5.56 12.45
N ASP A 47 0.64 -6.56 12.38
CA ASP A 47 2.01 -6.39 12.88
C ASP A 47 2.97 -5.90 11.82
N ASP A 48 2.56 -5.87 10.56
CA ASP A 48 3.45 -5.47 9.49
C ASP A 48 3.20 -4.01 9.13
N SER A 49 4.07 -3.43 8.36
CA SER A 49 3.87 -2.06 7.90
C SER A 49 3.26 -2.08 6.53
N LEU A 50 2.20 -1.36 6.34
CA LEU A 50 1.52 -1.27 5.06
C LEU A 50 1.67 0.13 4.52
N THR A 51 1.89 0.26 3.21
CA THR A 51 2.07 1.55 2.57
C THR A 51 1.17 1.62 1.35
N LEU A 52 0.45 2.72 1.21
CA LEU A 52 -0.35 2.98 0.03
C LEU A 52 0.36 4.09 -0.74
N LYS A 53 0.70 3.85 -1.98
CA LYS A 53 1.45 4.82 -2.76
C LYS A 53 0.82 5.08 -4.10
N LYS A 54 1.07 6.24 -4.69
CA LYS A 54 0.68 6.52 -6.04
C LYS A 54 1.99 6.84 -6.73
N GLY A 55 2.46 5.97 -7.59
CA GLY A 55 3.78 6.09 -8.15
C GLY A 55 4.79 6.01 -7.02
N SER A 56 5.62 7.00 -6.86
CA SER A 56 6.59 6.99 -5.79
C SER A 56 6.12 7.81 -4.58
N ARG A 57 4.89 8.37 -4.64
CA ARG A 57 4.44 9.21 -3.57
C ARG A 57 3.66 8.41 -2.55
N VAL A 58 4.04 8.47 -1.31
CA VAL A 58 3.37 7.75 -0.24
C VAL A 58 2.13 8.53 0.16
N ILE A 59 0.95 7.91 0.08
CA ILE A 59 -0.29 8.52 0.48
C ILE A 59 -0.65 8.14 1.89
N ALA A 60 -0.41 6.92 2.29
CA ALA A 60 -0.72 6.46 3.63
C ALA A 60 0.29 5.42 4.07
N ASP A 61 0.58 5.40 5.35
CA ASP A 61 1.57 4.49 5.89
C ASP A 61 1.04 4.08 7.26
N SER A 62 0.85 2.80 7.48
CA SER A 62 0.25 2.31 8.71
C SER A 62 1.08 2.69 9.93
N ARG A 63 2.37 2.84 9.79
CA ARG A 63 3.18 3.18 10.92
C ARG A 63 3.01 4.63 11.31
N ARG A 64 2.78 5.49 10.35
CA ARG A 64 2.64 6.89 10.69
C ARG A 64 1.31 7.21 11.27
N THR A 65 0.29 6.50 10.88
CA THR A 65 -1.00 6.77 11.37
C THR A 65 -1.10 6.55 12.80
N ARG A 66 -0.23 5.78 13.39
CA ARG A 66 -0.38 5.51 14.77
C ARG A 66 0.21 6.53 15.61
N LEU A 67 0.92 7.41 15.12
CA LEU A 67 1.46 8.38 15.93
C LEU A 67 0.63 9.24 16.60
N VAL A 68 -0.45 9.42 16.32
CA VAL A 68 -1.25 10.33 17.04
C VAL A 68 -1.62 9.92 18.25
#